data_3dc1a9927ec3bb7a13e5798b06bba664
#
_entry.id   3dc1a9927ec3bb7a13e5798b06bba664
#
_cell.length_a   1.000
_cell.length_b   1.000
_cell.length_c   1.000
_cell.angle_alpha   90.00
_cell.angle_beta   90.00
_cell.angle_gamma   90.00
#
_symmetry.space_group_name_H-M   'P 1'
#
loop_
_entity.id
_entity.type
_entity.pdbx_description
1 polymer ?
#
loop_
_entity_poly.entity_id
_entity_poly.type
_entity_poly.pdbx_seq_one_letter_code
_entity_poly.pdbx_strand_id
1 'polypeptide(L)'
;FRRDFTVNAICYDIATFSVIDWVGGIRDLEKRVIRTIGDPAVRLREDPVRMLRAAAIAARLDFTIDPDSVEAIRASRGDIVRSSPARVLEEFYKILRQGAALRTFRMLHELGLLAYLFPAADKALVEGNQAFLGSLARIDEYRARGLAAPEALTNPVLMGTLLVPLGVPLRRLPVAPRRGVRAEEQAEVEPADDLAAEMEVLGESEEPVAEVEAPPDPNAPLVMPFARRDLDRLRLILVAQRRLRDAHLSPGLKHTLAGRGYLDDALQWLEIHGGPEGRELAAHWRGLEAIAPAPEQPGVPGQSSADPSPEPRRRPRRRRRRRRPPPPPAAPVV
;
A
#
# COMPACT_ATOMS: atom_id res chain seq x y z
N PHE A 1 -27.44 6.57 12.84
CA PHE A 1 -26.08 6.46 13.38
C PHE A 1 -25.11 6.10 12.25
N ARG A 2 -24.03 6.93 12.03
CA ARG A 2 -23.08 6.74 10.93
C ARG A 2 -21.82 5.93 11.35
N ARG A 3 -21.66 5.66 12.65
CA ARG A 3 -20.53 4.93 13.20
C ARG A 3 -20.79 3.43 13.26
N ASP A 4 -19.74 2.62 13.30
CA ASP A 4 -19.84 1.16 13.29
C ASP A 4 -19.99 0.59 14.70
N PHE A 5 -19.17 1.07 15.65
CA PHE A 5 -19.08 0.54 17.00
C PHE A 5 -19.29 1.63 18.05
N THR A 6 -19.81 1.23 19.21
CA THR A 6 -20.13 2.14 20.32
C THR A 6 -18.94 2.97 20.76
N VAL A 7 -17.77 2.35 20.90
CA VAL A 7 -16.51 3.02 21.29
C VAL A 7 -16.05 4.07 20.25
N ASN A 8 -16.47 3.96 19.00
CA ASN A 8 -16.14 4.91 17.94
C ASN A 8 -17.15 6.06 17.83
N ALA A 9 -18.22 6.04 18.60
CA ALA A 9 -19.30 7.03 18.57
C ALA A 9 -19.25 8.03 19.73
N ILE A 10 -18.25 7.93 20.58
CA ILE A 10 -17.97 8.91 21.63
C ILE A 10 -17.51 10.20 20.97
N CYS A 11 -18.12 11.33 21.32
CA CYS A 11 -17.80 12.65 20.81
C CYS A 11 -17.33 13.55 21.96
N TYR A 12 -16.50 14.51 21.62
CA TYR A 12 -16.08 15.55 22.56
C TYR A 12 -16.60 16.91 22.08
N ASP A 13 -17.33 17.61 22.94
CA ASP A 13 -17.82 18.95 22.69
C ASP A 13 -16.78 19.97 23.17
N ILE A 14 -16.15 20.67 22.25
CA ILE A 14 -15.12 21.66 22.53
C ILE A 14 -15.70 22.95 23.16
N ALA A 15 -16.99 23.22 22.98
CA ALA A 15 -17.62 24.42 23.53
C ALA A 15 -17.97 24.25 25.01
N THR A 16 -18.42 23.07 25.42
CA THR A 16 -18.80 22.74 26.79
C THR A 16 -17.75 21.93 27.54
N PHE A 17 -16.66 21.52 26.86
CA PHE A 17 -15.63 20.63 27.39
C PHE A 17 -16.19 19.31 27.95
N SER A 18 -17.26 18.81 27.35
CA SER A 18 -17.95 17.62 27.80
C SER A 18 -17.84 16.44 26.80
N VAL A 19 -17.88 15.22 27.33
CA VAL A 19 -17.96 14.02 26.54
C VAL A 19 -19.42 13.68 26.30
N ILE A 20 -19.78 13.45 25.03
CA ILE A 20 -21.13 13.07 24.60
C ILE A 20 -21.11 11.60 24.17
N ASP A 21 -21.94 10.80 24.82
CA ASP A 21 -22.12 9.38 24.52
C ASP A 21 -23.61 9.03 24.42
N TRP A 22 -24.08 8.83 23.20
CA TRP A 22 -25.47 8.49 22.91
C TRP A 22 -25.74 6.98 22.84
N VAL A 23 -24.70 6.14 22.85
CA VAL A 23 -24.81 4.72 22.53
C VAL A 23 -24.19 3.79 23.57
N GLY A 24 -23.68 4.34 24.67
CA GLY A 24 -23.03 3.58 25.75
C GLY A 24 -21.58 3.19 25.44
N GLY A 25 -20.90 3.96 24.59
CA GLY A 25 -19.52 3.71 24.19
C GLY A 25 -18.53 3.83 25.34
N ILE A 26 -18.75 4.73 26.30
CA ILE A 26 -17.90 4.87 27.52
C ILE A 26 -17.98 3.58 28.33
N ARG A 27 -19.18 3.04 28.55
CA ARG A 27 -19.38 1.79 29.30
C ARG A 27 -18.70 0.60 28.60
N ASP A 28 -18.78 0.54 27.26
CA ASP A 28 -18.14 -0.53 26.50
C ASP A 28 -16.61 -0.35 26.46
N LEU A 29 -16.12 0.88 26.47
CA LEU A 29 -14.69 1.19 26.61
C LEU A 29 -14.14 0.72 27.98
N GLU A 30 -14.85 0.99 29.07
CA GLU A 30 -14.50 0.53 30.42
C GLU A 30 -14.49 -0.99 30.53
N LYS A 31 -15.46 -1.65 29.88
CA LYS A 31 -15.55 -3.11 29.80
C LYS A 31 -14.60 -3.76 28.81
N ARG A 32 -13.89 -2.97 28.02
CA ARG A 32 -13.02 -3.41 26.92
C ARG A 32 -13.75 -4.29 25.89
N VAL A 33 -14.92 -3.83 25.45
CA VAL A 33 -15.80 -4.54 24.52
C VAL A 33 -15.99 -3.73 23.25
N ILE A 34 -15.88 -4.39 22.10
CA ILE A 34 -16.27 -3.85 20.79
C ILE A 34 -17.69 -4.33 20.49
N ARG A 35 -18.63 -3.41 20.52
CA ARG A 35 -20.06 -3.66 20.27
C ARG A 35 -20.53 -2.89 19.05
N THR A 36 -21.30 -3.55 18.18
CA THR A 36 -21.96 -2.92 17.04
C THR A 36 -23.08 -1.99 17.52
N ILE A 37 -23.22 -0.80 16.91
CA ILE A 37 -24.34 0.10 17.20
C ILE A 37 -25.59 -0.40 16.50
N GLY A 38 -26.65 -0.68 17.27
CA GLY A 38 -27.89 -1.27 16.78
C GLY A 38 -27.80 -2.79 16.63
N ASP A 39 -28.71 -3.37 15.85
CA ASP A 39 -28.75 -4.82 15.60
C ASP A 39 -27.53 -5.29 14.80
N PRO A 40 -26.65 -6.15 15.35
CA PRO A 40 -25.45 -6.61 14.68
C PRO A 40 -25.74 -7.31 13.35
N ALA A 41 -26.79 -8.14 13.27
CA ALA A 41 -27.11 -8.88 12.05
C ALA A 41 -27.52 -7.95 10.89
N VAL A 42 -28.26 -6.89 11.21
CA VAL A 42 -28.64 -5.87 10.22
C VAL A 42 -27.41 -5.08 9.78
N ARG A 43 -26.61 -4.60 10.74
CA ARG A 43 -25.47 -3.73 10.48
C ARG A 43 -24.34 -4.40 9.70
N LEU A 44 -24.08 -5.68 9.98
CA LEU A 44 -23.05 -6.46 9.27
C LEU A 44 -23.50 -6.83 7.85
N ARG A 45 -24.80 -7.02 7.63
CA ARG A 45 -25.35 -7.26 6.28
C ARG A 45 -25.33 -6.00 5.41
N GLU A 46 -25.55 -4.81 6.00
CA GLU A 46 -25.45 -3.52 5.31
C GLU A 46 -24.03 -3.26 4.78
N ASP A 47 -23.01 -3.55 5.59
CA ASP A 47 -21.61 -3.37 5.22
C ASP A 47 -20.75 -4.48 5.84
N PRO A 48 -20.50 -5.58 5.10
CA PRO A 48 -19.75 -6.73 5.64
C PRO A 48 -18.29 -6.41 6.03
N VAL A 49 -17.71 -5.32 5.51
CA VAL A 49 -16.35 -4.87 5.91
C VAL A 49 -16.30 -4.54 7.41
N ARG A 50 -17.43 -4.25 8.04
CA ARG A 50 -17.51 -4.06 9.51
C ARG A 50 -17.03 -5.27 10.28
N MET A 51 -17.21 -6.50 9.77
CA MET A 51 -16.69 -7.72 10.41
C MET A 51 -15.16 -7.68 10.53
N LEU A 52 -14.49 -7.32 9.43
CA LEU A 52 -13.04 -7.15 9.41
C LEU A 52 -12.59 -6.04 10.37
N ARG A 53 -13.30 -4.92 10.38
CA ARG A 53 -13.02 -3.77 11.24
C ARG A 53 -13.25 -4.07 12.72
N ALA A 54 -14.24 -4.89 13.07
CA ALA A 54 -14.46 -5.34 14.43
C ALA A 54 -13.24 -6.11 14.97
N ALA A 55 -12.75 -7.08 14.20
CA ALA A 55 -11.56 -7.83 14.54
C ALA A 55 -10.31 -6.95 14.66
N ALA A 56 -10.12 -6.03 13.71
CA ALA A 56 -8.98 -5.13 13.70
C ALA A 56 -8.94 -4.19 14.90
N ILE A 57 -10.07 -3.60 15.26
CA ILE A 57 -10.18 -2.69 16.40
C ILE A 57 -10.03 -3.46 17.71
N ALA A 58 -10.68 -4.61 17.85
CA ALA A 58 -10.59 -5.46 19.05
C ALA A 58 -9.13 -5.92 19.28
N ALA A 59 -8.47 -6.42 18.25
CA ALA A 59 -7.07 -6.84 18.32
C ALA A 59 -6.13 -5.69 18.72
N ARG A 60 -6.32 -4.50 18.14
CA ARG A 60 -5.48 -3.33 18.40
C ARG A 60 -5.62 -2.80 19.81
N LEU A 61 -6.86 -2.77 20.35
CA LEU A 61 -7.14 -2.21 21.67
C LEU A 61 -7.02 -3.25 22.79
N ASP A 62 -6.76 -4.50 22.47
CA ASP A 62 -6.80 -5.61 23.43
C ASP A 62 -8.19 -5.77 24.07
N PHE A 63 -9.23 -5.67 23.24
CA PHE A 63 -10.62 -5.77 23.63
C PHE A 63 -11.22 -7.08 23.10
N THR A 64 -12.33 -7.51 23.72
CA THR A 64 -13.15 -8.60 23.20
C THR A 64 -14.25 -8.05 22.30
N ILE A 65 -14.75 -8.87 21.37
CA ILE A 65 -15.95 -8.53 20.60
C ILE A 65 -17.17 -9.01 21.41
N ASP A 66 -18.20 -8.19 21.44
CA ASP A 66 -19.47 -8.51 22.07
C ASP A 66 -20.06 -9.85 21.56
N PRO A 67 -20.58 -10.73 22.43
CA PRO A 67 -21.07 -12.05 22.03
C PRO A 67 -22.10 -12.03 20.90
N ASP A 68 -23.09 -11.13 20.95
CA ASP A 68 -24.11 -11.00 19.90
C ASP A 68 -23.50 -10.59 18.56
N SER A 69 -22.48 -9.72 18.62
CA SER A 69 -21.71 -9.33 17.43
C SER A 69 -20.85 -10.48 16.88
N VAL A 70 -20.26 -11.33 17.74
CA VAL A 70 -19.52 -12.53 17.33
C VAL A 70 -20.44 -13.53 16.64
N GLU A 71 -21.63 -13.78 17.21
CA GLU A 71 -22.62 -14.69 16.63
C GLU A 71 -23.08 -14.19 15.26
N ALA A 72 -23.41 -12.91 15.14
CA ALA A 72 -23.78 -12.29 13.86
C ALA A 72 -22.66 -12.36 12.82
N ILE A 73 -21.38 -12.15 13.21
CA ILE A 73 -20.23 -12.31 12.33
C ILE A 73 -20.14 -13.75 11.82
N ARG A 74 -20.23 -14.74 12.70
CA ARG A 74 -20.14 -16.15 12.32
C ARG A 74 -21.28 -16.58 11.39
N ALA A 75 -22.49 -16.07 11.63
CA ALA A 75 -23.66 -16.34 10.79
C ALA A 75 -23.53 -15.73 9.39
N SER A 76 -22.93 -14.53 9.28
CA SER A 76 -22.86 -13.76 8.03
C SER A 76 -21.45 -13.73 7.39
N ARG A 77 -20.50 -14.52 7.89
CA ARG A 77 -19.08 -14.47 7.45
C ARG A 77 -18.88 -14.61 5.95
N GLY A 78 -19.72 -15.39 5.27
CA GLY A 78 -19.68 -15.56 3.81
C GLY A 78 -20.06 -14.29 3.05
N ASP A 79 -20.85 -13.38 3.64
CA ASP A 79 -21.23 -12.13 2.98
C ASP A 79 -20.04 -11.19 2.75
N ILE A 80 -18.90 -11.44 3.41
CA ILE A 80 -17.69 -10.60 3.25
C ILE A 80 -17.18 -10.58 1.81
N VAL A 81 -17.39 -11.64 1.02
CA VAL A 81 -17.00 -11.72 -0.40
C VAL A 81 -17.78 -10.73 -1.28
N ARG A 82 -18.94 -10.23 -0.82
CA ARG A 82 -19.73 -9.20 -1.50
C ARG A 82 -19.13 -7.80 -1.36
N SER A 83 -18.17 -7.64 -0.48
CA SER A 83 -17.48 -6.36 -0.26
C SER A 83 -16.58 -6.02 -1.43
N SER A 84 -16.39 -4.72 -1.68
CA SER A 84 -15.40 -4.28 -2.67
C SER A 84 -14.01 -4.79 -2.31
N PRO A 85 -13.32 -5.55 -3.21
CA PRO A 85 -11.99 -6.07 -2.93
C PRO A 85 -10.97 -4.98 -2.61
N ALA A 86 -11.09 -3.80 -3.24
CA ALA A 86 -10.22 -2.67 -2.96
C ALA A 86 -10.40 -2.13 -1.53
N ARG A 87 -11.64 -2.08 -1.01
CA ARG A 87 -11.90 -1.67 0.37
C ARG A 87 -11.33 -2.68 1.37
N VAL A 88 -11.44 -3.97 1.08
CA VAL A 88 -10.87 -5.02 1.93
C VAL A 88 -9.35 -4.92 1.95
N LEU A 89 -8.69 -4.73 0.81
CA LEU A 89 -7.25 -4.54 0.71
C LEU A 89 -6.78 -3.32 1.52
N GLU A 90 -7.50 -2.20 1.44
CA GLU A 90 -7.20 -1.01 2.25
C GLU A 90 -7.33 -1.27 3.76
N GLU A 91 -8.30 -2.07 4.19
CA GLU A 91 -8.40 -2.46 5.62
C GLU A 91 -7.21 -3.35 6.03
N PHE A 92 -6.72 -4.27 5.18
CA PHE A 92 -5.49 -5.02 5.46
C PHE A 92 -4.28 -4.10 5.57
N TYR A 93 -4.13 -3.12 4.69
CA TYR A 93 -3.04 -2.14 4.81
C TYR A 93 -3.14 -1.32 6.11
N LYS A 94 -4.34 -0.93 6.54
CA LYS A 94 -4.55 -0.26 7.82
C LYS A 94 -4.16 -1.16 9.01
N ILE A 95 -4.54 -2.44 9.00
CA ILE A 95 -4.17 -3.42 10.03
C ILE A 95 -2.66 -3.47 10.20
N LEU A 96 -1.91 -3.60 9.10
CA LEU A 96 -0.46 -3.65 9.12
C LEU A 96 0.17 -2.34 9.61
N ARG A 97 -0.40 -1.19 9.22
CA ARG A 97 0.07 0.13 9.68
C ARG A 97 -0.19 0.38 11.15
N GLN A 98 -1.18 -0.26 11.75
CA GLN A 98 -1.61 0.01 13.12
C GLN A 98 -0.89 -0.79 14.21
N GLY A 99 -0.09 -1.81 13.84
CA GLY A 99 0.79 -2.52 14.77
C GLY A 99 0.07 -3.57 15.64
N ALA A 100 -0.94 -4.24 15.10
CA ALA A 100 -1.63 -5.38 15.72
C ALA A 100 -1.95 -6.46 14.67
N ALA A 101 -1.09 -6.61 13.68
CA ALA A 101 -1.32 -7.48 12.52
C ALA A 101 -1.45 -8.95 12.94
N LEU A 102 -0.48 -9.48 13.67
CA LEU A 102 -0.49 -10.88 14.07
C LEU A 102 -1.74 -11.24 14.86
N ARG A 103 -2.13 -10.39 15.82
CA ARG A 103 -3.32 -10.61 16.63
C ARG A 103 -4.60 -10.49 15.82
N THR A 104 -4.66 -9.53 14.90
CA THR A 104 -5.82 -9.35 14.01
C THR A 104 -6.00 -10.55 13.10
N PHE A 105 -4.92 -11.06 12.49
CA PHE A 105 -5.00 -12.23 11.61
C PHE A 105 -5.47 -13.48 12.36
N ARG A 106 -5.01 -13.70 13.60
CA ARG A 106 -5.51 -14.78 14.47
C ARG A 106 -6.99 -14.64 14.77
N MET A 107 -7.44 -13.44 15.14
CA MET A 107 -8.85 -13.18 15.40
C MET A 107 -9.72 -13.36 14.15
N LEU A 108 -9.26 -12.93 12.97
CA LEU A 108 -9.95 -13.17 11.70
C LEU A 108 -10.09 -14.67 11.39
N HIS A 109 -9.07 -15.46 11.71
CA HIS A 109 -9.10 -16.92 11.58
C HIS A 109 -10.13 -17.51 12.54
N GLU A 110 -10.10 -17.15 13.82
CA GLU A 110 -11.04 -17.65 14.85
C GLU A 110 -12.51 -17.32 14.55
N LEU A 111 -12.74 -16.18 13.91
CA LEU A 111 -14.08 -15.77 13.42
C LEU A 111 -14.47 -16.48 12.11
N GLY A 112 -13.54 -17.20 11.46
CA GLY A 112 -13.76 -17.86 10.17
C GLY A 112 -13.87 -16.90 8.99
N LEU A 113 -13.37 -15.67 9.12
CA LEU A 113 -13.38 -14.65 8.06
C LEU A 113 -12.18 -14.79 7.13
N LEU A 114 -11.04 -15.23 7.65
CA LEU A 114 -9.78 -15.23 6.90
C LEU A 114 -9.80 -16.19 5.72
N ALA A 115 -10.51 -17.33 5.85
CA ALA A 115 -10.69 -18.30 4.78
C ALA A 115 -11.37 -17.70 3.52
N TYR A 116 -12.30 -16.75 3.70
CA TYR A 116 -12.97 -16.05 2.61
C TYR A 116 -12.16 -14.87 2.08
N LEU A 117 -11.39 -14.21 2.95
CA LEU A 117 -10.65 -12.98 2.63
C LEU A 117 -9.27 -13.27 2.04
N PHE A 118 -8.54 -14.22 2.63
CA PHE A 118 -7.17 -14.54 2.25
C PHE A 118 -6.84 -16.00 2.60
N PRO A 119 -7.30 -16.98 1.79
CA PRO A 119 -7.15 -18.41 2.09
C PRO A 119 -5.72 -18.87 2.33
N ALA A 120 -4.74 -18.30 1.59
CA ALA A 120 -3.33 -18.63 1.78
C ALA A 120 -2.82 -18.25 3.18
N ALA A 121 -3.29 -17.11 3.72
CA ALA A 121 -2.96 -16.68 5.07
C ALA A 121 -3.67 -17.54 6.12
N ASP A 122 -4.93 -17.91 5.87
CA ASP A 122 -5.69 -18.81 6.74
C ASP A 122 -5.00 -20.17 6.87
N LYS A 123 -4.63 -20.76 5.73
CA LYS A 123 -3.84 -22.00 5.68
C LYS A 123 -2.52 -21.88 6.43
N ALA A 124 -1.79 -20.78 6.24
CA ALA A 124 -0.52 -20.54 6.91
C ALA A 124 -0.68 -20.46 8.44
N LEU A 125 -1.80 -19.92 8.94
CA LEU A 125 -2.11 -19.92 10.38
C LEU A 125 -2.41 -21.33 10.90
N VAL A 126 -3.20 -22.13 10.19
CA VAL A 126 -3.52 -23.52 10.55
C VAL A 126 -2.26 -24.37 10.59
N GLU A 127 -1.39 -24.22 9.61
CA GLU A 127 -0.13 -24.97 9.50
C GLU A 127 0.98 -24.46 10.44
N GLY A 128 0.75 -23.35 11.13
CA GLY A 128 1.75 -22.74 12.01
C GLY A 128 2.98 -22.22 11.25
N ASN A 129 2.80 -21.70 10.03
CA ASN A 129 3.86 -21.19 9.17
C ASN A 129 4.66 -20.07 9.85
N GLN A 130 5.85 -20.41 10.37
CA GLN A 130 6.70 -19.50 11.12
C GLN A 130 7.19 -18.30 10.29
N ALA A 131 7.37 -18.47 8.98
CA ALA A 131 7.76 -17.36 8.11
C ALA A 131 6.67 -16.29 8.07
N PHE A 132 5.41 -16.71 7.91
CA PHE A 132 4.26 -15.79 7.87
C PHE A 132 3.98 -15.16 9.24
N LEU A 133 3.89 -15.99 10.29
CA LEU A 133 3.67 -15.49 11.66
C LEU A 133 4.78 -14.53 12.10
N GLY A 134 6.04 -14.87 11.81
CA GLY A 134 7.18 -14.02 12.10
C GLY A 134 7.19 -12.73 11.30
N SER A 135 6.69 -12.74 10.06
CA SER A 135 6.56 -11.52 9.25
C SER A 135 5.56 -10.53 9.86
N LEU A 136 4.39 -11.03 10.29
CA LEU A 136 3.39 -10.22 10.98
C LEU A 136 3.89 -9.70 12.33
N ALA A 137 4.61 -10.52 13.09
CA ALA A 137 5.18 -10.10 14.36
C ALA A 137 6.25 -9.01 14.17
N ARG A 138 7.09 -9.12 13.15
CA ARG A 138 8.14 -8.12 12.87
C ARG A 138 7.58 -6.75 12.48
N ILE A 139 6.50 -6.70 11.69
CA ILE A 139 5.88 -5.41 11.39
C ILE A 139 5.21 -4.80 12.62
N ASP A 140 4.60 -5.62 13.49
CA ASP A 140 4.04 -5.15 14.77
C ASP A 140 5.15 -4.61 15.69
N GLU A 141 6.29 -5.29 15.79
CA GLU A 141 7.46 -4.83 16.53
C GLU A 141 8.03 -3.52 15.96
N TYR A 142 8.12 -3.41 14.63
CA TYR A 142 8.55 -2.18 13.98
C TYR A 142 7.62 -1.01 14.31
N ARG A 143 6.30 -1.24 14.30
CA ARG A 143 5.30 -0.23 14.68
C ARG A 143 5.38 0.15 16.16
N ALA A 144 5.61 -0.81 17.04
CA ALA A 144 5.73 -0.57 18.49
C ALA A 144 6.93 0.32 18.85
N ARG A 145 7.97 0.35 18.02
CA ARG A 145 9.13 1.24 18.22
C ARG A 145 8.84 2.71 17.93
N GLY A 146 7.75 3.03 17.26
CA GLY A 146 7.36 4.40 16.92
C GLY A 146 8.36 5.15 16.01
N LEU A 147 9.23 4.43 15.29
CA LEU A 147 10.31 5.01 14.48
C LEU A 147 9.81 5.78 13.25
N ALA A 148 8.61 5.46 12.77
CA ALA A 148 8.02 6.10 11.62
C ALA A 148 6.51 6.32 11.82
N ALA A 149 5.95 7.35 11.18
CA ALA A 149 4.52 7.54 11.11
C ALA A 149 3.85 6.34 10.39
N PRO A 150 2.59 5.98 10.71
CA PRO A 150 1.88 4.89 10.03
C PRO A 150 1.86 5.03 8.50
N GLU A 151 1.74 6.26 8.02
CA GLU A 151 1.66 6.63 6.61
C GLU A 151 2.99 6.45 5.88
N ALA A 152 4.11 6.39 6.59
CA ALA A 152 5.43 6.15 6.01
C ALA A 152 5.60 4.70 5.51
N LEU A 153 4.77 3.75 5.98
CA LEU A 153 4.74 2.39 5.47
C LEU A 153 4.02 2.34 4.12
N THR A 154 4.79 2.16 3.05
CA THR A 154 4.24 2.14 1.69
C THR A 154 3.52 0.84 1.37
N ASN A 155 2.57 0.88 0.43
CA ASN A 155 1.82 -0.32 0.04
C ASN A 155 2.71 -1.47 -0.45
N PRO A 156 3.80 -1.26 -1.23
CA PRO A 156 4.73 -2.34 -1.60
C PRO A 156 5.33 -3.07 -0.40
N VAL A 157 5.75 -2.35 0.64
CA VAL A 157 6.31 -2.95 1.86
C VAL A 157 5.25 -3.76 2.62
N LEU A 158 4.05 -3.20 2.77
CA LEU A 158 2.92 -3.89 3.43
C LEU A 158 2.49 -5.14 2.66
N MET A 159 2.37 -5.03 1.35
CA MET A 159 2.03 -6.15 0.46
C MET A 159 3.09 -7.25 0.55
N GLY A 160 4.36 -6.87 0.52
CA GLY A 160 5.48 -7.82 0.68
C GLY A 160 5.42 -8.56 2.01
N THR A 161 5.08 -7.87 3.10
CA THR A 161 4.90 -8.46 4.44
C THR A 161 3.88 -9.61 4.44
N LEU A 162 2.83 -9.50 3.60
CA LEU A 162 1.80 -10.54 3.45
C LEU A 162 2.22 -11.65 2.47
N LEU A 163 2.76 -11.29 1.30
CA LEU A 163 2.91 -12.21 0.17
C LEU A 163 4.21 -12.98 0.17
N VAL A 164 5.32 -12.34 0.53
CA VAL A 164 6.66 -12.95 0.47
C VAL A 164 6.78 -14.19 1.37
N PRO A 165 6.34 -14.15 2.65
CA PRO A 165 6.46 -15.32 3.53
C PRO A 165 5.51 -16.46 3.17
N LEU A 166 4.48 -16.20 2.35
CA LEU A 166 3.56 -17.22 1.83
C LEU A 166 4.09 -17.88 0.55
N GLY A 167 5.22 -17.41 0.01
CA GLY A 167 5.78 -17.92 -1.23
C GLY A 167 4.90 -17.67 -2.46
N VAL A 168 4.04 -16.64 -2.41
CA VAL A 168 3.14 -16.31 -3.52
C VAL A 168 3.95 -15.73 -4.68
N PRO A 169 3.92 -16.34 -5.89
CA PRO A 169 4.65 -15.82 -7.04
C PRO A 169 4.12 -14.45 -7.44
N LEU A 170 4.91 -13.40 -7.29
CA LEU A 170 4.48 -12.02 -7.55
C LEU A 170 4.05 -11.76 -9.00
N ARG A 171 4.50 -12.57 -9.96
CA ARG A 171 4.11 -12.50 -11.39
C ARG A 171 2.74 -13.10 -11.71
N ARG A 172 2.20 -13.96 -10.85
CA ARG A 172 0.88 -14.62 -11.03
C ARG A 172 -0.26 -13.90 -10.31
N LEU A 173 0.02 -12.78 -9.65
CA LEU A 173 -1.01 -12.04 -8.94
C LEU A 173 -1.93 -11.32 -9.93
N PRO A 174 -3.26 -11.40 -9.73
CA PRO A 174 -4.20 -10.65 -10.54
C PRO A 174 -3.95 -9.15 -10.36
N VAL A 175 -3.82 -8.45 -11.47
CA VAL A 175 -3.60 -7.01 -11.51
C VAL A 175 -4.95 -6.33 -11.69
N ALA A 176 -5.24 -5.32 -10.89
CA ALA A 176 -6.46 -4.53 -11.03
C ALA A 176 -6.56 -3.95 -12.46
N PRO A 177 -7.72 -4.08 -13.14
CA PRO A 177 -7.91 -3.48 -14.45
C PRO A 177 -7.72 -1.96 -14.38
N ARG A 178 -6.97 -1.40 -15.33
CA ARG A 178 -6.77 0.06 -15.42
C ARG A 178 -8.12 0.73 -15.70
N ARG A 179 -8.66 1.52 -14.79
CA ARG A 179 -9.72 2.48 -15.10
C ARG A 179 -9.10 3.61 -15.92
N GLY A 180 -9.34 3.58 -17.23
CA GLY A 180 -9.35 4.70 -18.17
C GLY A 180 -8.33 5.83 -17.98
N VAL A 181 -7.02 5.54 -17.89
CA VAL A 181 -5.98 6.56 -18.03
C VAL A 181 -5.46 6.46 -19.46
N ARG A 182 -5.48 7.59 -20.17
CA ARG A 182 -4.95 7.71 -21.54
C ARG A 182 -3.51 7.26 -21.61
N ALA A 183 -3.13 6.66 -22.72
CA ALA A 183 -1.83 6.03 -23.00
C ALA A 183 -0.60 6.98 -22.98
N GLU A 184 -0.75 8.23 -22.57
CA GLU A 184 0.31 9.25 -22.68
C GLU A 184 1.16 9.45 -21.41
N GLU A 185 0.82 8.80 -20.27
CA GLU A 185 1.61 8.87 -19.02
C GLU A 185 2.44 7.59 -18.77
N GLN A 186 2.87 6.91 -19.81
CA GLN A 186 3.79 5.77 -19.71
C GLN A 186 5.27 6.20 -19.83
N ALA A 187 5.58 7.43 -19.49
CA ALA A 187 6.97 7.86 -19.41
C ALA A 187 7.60 7.35 -18.12
N GLU A 188 8.50 6.36 -18.30
CA GLU A 188 9.84 6.30 -17.76
C GLU A 188 9.99 5.99 -16.27
N VAL A 189 9.88 4.68 -15.93
CA VAL A 189 10.88 4.08 -15.08
C VAL A 189 11.57 3.02 -15.94
N GLU A 190 12.55 3.44 -16.74
CA GLU A 190 13.47 2.49 -17.36
C GLU A 190 14.28 1.84 -16.23
N PRO A 191 14.25 0.50 -16.07
CA PRO A 191 15.24 -0.18 -15.24
C PRO A 191 16.60 0.07 -15.89
N ALA A 192 17.61 0.47 -15.11
CA ALA A 192 18.98 0.45 -15.61
C ALA A 192 19.29 -0.98 -16.10
N ASP A 193 19.96 -1.13 -17.22
CA ASP A 193 20.17 -2.39 -17.94
C ASP A 193 20.62 -3.57 -17.05
N ASP A 194 21.42 -3.31 -16.00
CA ASP A 194 21.86 -4.32 -15.03
C ASP A 194 20.76 -4.89 -14.14
N LEU A 195 19.69 -4.13 -13.86
CA LEU A 195 18.56 -4.59 -13.06
C LEU A 195 17.53 -5.35 -13.93
N ALA A 196 17.43 -5.00 -15.20
CA ALA A 196 16.61 -5.71 -16.17
C ALA A 196 17.11 -7.15 -16.35
N ALA A 197 18.42 -7.34 -16.45
CA ALA A 197 19.04 -8.66 -16.57
C ALA A 197 18.83 -9.53 -15.31
N GLU A 198 18.90 -8.96 -14.11
CA GLU A 198 18.61 -9.70 -12.86
C GLU A 198 17.09 -10.02 -12.69
N MET A 199 16.22 -9.17 -13.23
CA MET A 199 14.77 -9.44 -13.26
C MET A 199 14.43 -10.53 -14.27
N GLU A 200 15.17 -10.65 -15.37
CA GLU A 200 14.98 -11.68 -16.40
C GLU A 200 15.39 -13.08 -15.93
N VAL A 201 16.43 -13.19 -15.11
CA VAL A 201 16.87 -14.45 -14.47
C VAL A 201 15.80 -14.99 -13.48
N LEU A 202 14.95 -14.12 -12.91
CA LEU A 202 13.80 -14.51 -12.09
C LEU A 202 12.55 -14.82 -12.93
N GLY A 203 12.62 -14.68 -14.26
CA GLY A 203 11.50 -14.71 -15.17
C GLY A 203 11.71 -15.57 -16.40
N GLU A 204 11.88 -16.92 -16.26
CA GLU A 204 11.74 -17.80 -17.42
C GLU A 204 10.33 -17.68 -18.00
N SER A 205 10.32 -17.46 -19.33
CA SER A 205 9.18 -17.21 -20.18
C SER A 205 8.22 -18.40 -20.25
N GLU A 206 6.99 -18.22 -19.76
CA GLU A 206 5.84 -18.99 -20.22
C GLU A 206 4.73 -18.01 -20.66
N GLU A 207 4.24 -18.20 -21.88
CA GLU A 207 3.17 -17.43 -22.51
C GLU A 207 1.88 -17.46 -21.68
N PRO A 208 1.06 -16.38 -21.69
CA PRO A 208 -0.20 -16.36 -20.95
C PRO A 208 -1.22 -17.25 -21.65
N VAL A 209 -1.60 -18.34 -21.01
CA VAL A 209 -2.80 -19.10 -21.38
C VAL A 209 -4.02 -18.25 -21.04
N ALA A 210 -4.79 -17.89 -22.05
CA ALA A 210 -6.07 -17.21 -21.87
C ALA A 210 -7.06 -18.17 -21.18
N GLU A 211 -7.29 -17.98 -19.89
CA GLU A 211 -8.37 -18.65 -19.17
C GLU A 211 -9.71 -18.00 -19.56
N VAL A 212 -10.59 -18.84 -20.08
CA VAL A 212 -12.00 -18.51 -20.31
C VAL A 212 -12.65 -18.29 -18.94
N GLU A 213 -13.12 -17.09 -18.68
CA GLU A 213 -13.82 -16.72 -17.45
C GLU A 213 -15.10 -17.55 -17.31
N ALA A 214 -15.08 -18.54 -16.42
CA ALA A 214 -16.29 -19.13 -15.86
C ALA A 214 -17.02 -18.09 -14.99
N PRO A 215 -18.37 -18.12 -14.90
CA PRO A 215 -19.10 -17.19 -14.04
C PRO A 215 -18.59 -17.32 -12.59
N PRO A 216 -18.38 -16.21 -11.86
CA PRO A 216 -17.79 -16.24 -10.53
C PRO A 216 -18.64 -17.08 -9.58
N ASP A 217 -18.06 -18.09 -8.96
CA ASP A 217 -18.65 -18.84 -7.85
C ASP A 217 -18.97 -17.85 -6.73
N PRO A 218 -20.23 -17.75 -6.28
CA PRO A 218 -20.62 -16.84 -5.19
C PRO A 218 -19.90 -17.14 -3.86
N ASN A 219 -19.24 -18.30 -3.72
CA ASN A 219 -18.42 -18.68 -2.57
C ASN A 219 -16.91 -18.62 -2.88
N ALA A 220 -16.51 -18.16 -4.05
CA ALA A 220 -15.09 -18.03 -4.37
C ALA A 220 -14.41 -17.03 -3.43
N PRO A 221 -13.18 -17.32 -2.99
CA PRO A 221 -12.41 -16.39 -2.17
C PRO A 221 -12.22 -15.04 -2.86
N LEU A 222 -12.17 -13.99 -2.05
CA LEU A 222 -11.97 -12.64 -2.56
C LEU A 222 -10.58 -12.51 -3.20
N VAL A 223 -10.55 -12.07 -4.46
CA VAL A 223 -9.30 -11.81 -5.16
C VAL A 223 -8.84 -10.39 -4.84
N MET A 224 -7.66 -10.26 -4.19
CA MET A 224 -7.09 -8.97 -3.82
C MET A 224 -6.56 -8.21 -5.05
N PRO A 225 -7.03 -6.98 -5.33
CA PRO A 225 -6.66 -6.22 -6.52
C PRO A 225 -5.36 -5.44 -6.30
N PHE A 226 -4.22 -6.12 -6.25
CA PHE A 226 -2.93 -5.43 -6.09
C PHE A 226 -2.61 -4.53 -7.29
N ALA A 227 -2.15 -3.31 -7.01
CA ALA A 227 -1.74 -2.40 -8.08
C ALA A 227 -0.42 -2.89 -8.72
N ARG A 228 -0.37 -2.93 -10.07
CA ARG A 228 0.83 -3.35 -10.80
C ARG A 228 2.07 -2.57 -10.39
N ARG A 229 1.93 -1.26 -10.26
CA ARG A 229 3.00 -0.37 -9.80
C ARG A 229 3.58 -0.81 -8.44
N ASP A 230 2.73 -1.22 -7.51
CA ASP A 230 3.15 -1.63 -6.17
C ASP A 230 3.85 -3.00 -6.22
N LEU A 231 3.41 -3.92 -7.10
CA LEU A 231 4.06 -5.21 -7.36
C LEU A 231 5.45 -5.02 -7.98
N ASP A 232 5.57 -4.15 -8.98
CA ASP A 232 6.85 -3.88 -9.64
C ASP A 232 7.83 -3.22 -8.67
N ARG A 233 7.35 -2.27 -7.84
CA ARG A 233 8.15 -1.66 -6.79
C ARG A 233 8.59 -2.67 -5.72
N LEU A 234 7.71 -3.60 -5.32
CA LEU A 234 8.08 -4.69 -4.40
C LEU A 234 9.20 -5.56 -4.97
N ARG A 235 9.14 -5.91 -6.27
CA ARG A 235 10.23 -6.66 -6.93
C ARG A 235 11.56 -5.93 -6.81
N LEU A 236 11.59 -4.63 -7.10
CA LEU A 236 12.79 -3.80 -6.97
C LEU A 236 13.31 -3.76 -5.51
N ILE A 237 12.41 -3.64 -4.53
CA ILE A 237 12.75 -3.70 -3.11
C ILE A 237 13.45 -5.02 -2.77
N LEU A 238 12.93 -6.15 -3.25
CA LEU A 238 13.46 -7.48 -2.95
C LEU A 238 14.80 -7.74 -3.64
N VAL A 239 14.96 -7.32 -4.90
CA VAL A 239 16.25 -7.39 -5.62
C VAL A 239 17.31 -6.54 -4.93
N ALA A 240 16.96 -5.35 -4.47
CA ALA A 240 17.88 -4.47 -3.76
C ALA A 240 18.44 -5.08 -2.47
N GLN A 241 17.72 -6.02 -1.83
CA GLN A 241 18.17 -6.63 -0.56
C GLN A 241 19.54 -7.31 -0.68
N ARG A 242 19.86 -7.92 -1.82
CA ARG A 242 21.19 -8.50 -2.07
C ARG A 242 22.27 -7.45 -2.04
N ARG A 243 22.07 -6.35 -2.78
CA ARG A 243 23.05 -5.25 -2.90
C ARG A 243 23.21 -4.49 -1.58
N LEU A 244 22.14 -4.28 -0.84
CA LEU A 244 22.19 -3.62 0.46
C LEU A 244 23.03 -4.40 1.49
N ARG A 245 23.10 -5.73 1.36
CA ARG A 245 23.88 -6.61 2.25
C ARG A 245 25.31 -6.85 1.77
N ASP A 246 25.67 -6.39 0.58
CA ASP A 246 27.02 -6.55 0.04
C ASP A 246 27.97 -5.52 0.66
N ALA A 247 28.85 -5.99 1.55
CA ALA A 247 29.88 -5.15 2.18
C ALA A 247 30.92 -4.62 1.20
N HIS A 248 31.10 -5.31 0.06
CA HIS A 248 32.13 -4.99 -0.96
C HIS A 248 31.60 -4.12 -2.09
N LEU A 249 30.39 -3.59 -1.98
CA LEU A 249 29.80 -2.73 -3.00
C LEU A 249 30.68 -1.50 -3.24
N SER A 250 31.02 -1.24 -4.52
CA SER A 250 31.84 -0.10 -4.88
C SER A 250 31.18 1.24 -4.55
N PRO A 251 31.95 2.31 -4.25
CA PRO A 251 31.37 3.63 -3.94
C PRO A 251 30.45 4.17 -5.03
N GLY A 252 30.75 3.92 -6.30
CA GLY A 252 29.91 4.34 -7.43
C GLY A 252 28.55 3.63 -7.44
N LEU A 253 28.52 2.31 -7.18
CA LEU A 253 27.28 1.55 -7.07
C LEU A 253 26.46 1.96 -5.84
N LYS A 254 27.13 2.27 -4.71
CA LYS A 254 26.44 2.82 -3.53
C LYS A 254 25.76 4.14 -3.87
N HIS A 255 26.45 5.04 -4.55
CA HIS A 255 25.87 6.33 -4.97
C HIS A 255 24.71 6.15 -5.95
N THR A 256 24.86 5.24 -6.93
CA THR A 256 23.77 4.91 -7.87
C THR A 256 22.55 4.35 -7.16
N LEU A 257 22.74 3.47 -6.17
CA LEU A 257 21.65 2.89 -5.39
C LEU A 257 20.98 3.94 -4.50
N ALA A 258 21.77 4.86 -3.91
CA ALA A 258 21.28 5.98 -3.12
C ALA A 258 20.34 6.92 -3.89
N GLY A 259 20.55 7.09 -5.19
CA GLY A 259 19.67 7.89 -6.06
C GLY A 259 18.38 7.20 -6.51
N ARG A 260 18.13 5.95 -6.11
CA ARG A 260 16.94 5.22 -6.56
C ARG A 260 15.71 5.52 -5.70
N GLY A 261 14.61 5.91 -6.33
CA GLY A 261 13.38 6.27 -5.63
C GLY A 261 12.71 5.15 -4.81
N TYR A 262 13.20 3.91 -4.89
CA TYR A 262 12.75 2.78 -4.07
C TYR A 262 13.66 2.46 -2.87
N LEU A 263 14.77 3.20 -2.70
CA LEU A 263 15.74 2.88 -1.65
C LEU A 263 15.14 2.98 -0.26
N ASP A 264 14.39 4.04 0.05
CA ASP A 264 13.73 4.19 1.35
C ASP A 264 12.85 2.98 1.69
N ASP A 265 12.07 2.49 0.73
CA ASP A 265 11.25 1.30 0.91
C ASP A 265 12.11 0.03 1.12
N ALA A 266 13.24 -0.06 0.40
CA ALA A 266 14.15 -1.20 0.52
C ALA A 266 14.88 -1.19 1.87
N LEU A 267 15.26 -0.04 2.40
CA LEU A 267 15.81 0.12 3.74
C LEU A 267 14.77 -0.17 4.82
N GLN A 268 13.54 0.30 4.62
CA GLN A 268 12.43 0.01 5.52
C GLN A 268 12.12 -1.50 5.57
N TRP A 269 12.12 -2.16 4.39
CA TRP A 269 11.99 -3.61 4.32
C TRP A 269 13.10 -4.33 5.08
N LEU A 270 14.36 -3.91 4.89
CA LEU A 270 15.53 -4.46 5.58
C LEU A 270 15.43 -4.27 7.10
N GLU A 271 14.96 -3.13 7.55
CA GLU A 271 14.77 -2.81 8.96
C GLU A 271 13.67 -3.65 9.62
N ILE A 272 12.58 -3.94 8.90
CA ILE A 272 11.48 -4.76 9.38
C ILE A 272 11.85 -6.24 9.34
N HIS A 273 12.38 -6.73 8.21
CA HIS A 273 12.49 -8.15 7.93
C HIS A 273 13.93 -8.70 8.03
N GLY A 274 14.95 -7.82 8.09
CA GLY A 274 16.36 -8.19 8.11
C GLY A 274 16.92 -8.55 9.50
N GLY A 275 16.11 -8.49 10.56
CA GLY A 275 16.56 -8.75 11.92
C GLY A 275 17.51 -7.67 12.49
N PRO A 276 18.33 -8.01 13.52
CA PRO A 276 19.30 -7.06 14.10
C PRO A 276 20.29 -6.51 13.06
N GLU A 277 20.92 -7.40 12.30
CA GLU A 277 21.88 -7.04 11.25
C GLU A 277 21.24 -6.13 10.18
N GLY A 278 20.00 -6.44 9.77
CA GLY A 278 19.27 -5.60 8.81
C GLY A 278 19.01 -4.19 9.31
N ARG A 279 18.77 -4.02 10.61
CA ARG A 279 18.60 -2.71 11.23
C ARG A 279 19.90 -1.91 11.24
N GLU A 280 21.00 -2.53 11.58
CA GLU A 280 22.33 -1.90 11.56
C GLU A 280 22.72 -1.46 10.15
N LEU A 281 22.49 -2.33 9.16
CA LEU A 281 22.72 -2.01 7.76
C LEU A 281 21.84 -0.88 7.27
N ALA A 282 20.55 -0.87 7.61
CA ALA A 282 19.64 0.22 7.23
C ALA A 282 20.07 1.55 7.85
N ALA A 283 20.51 1.55 9.11
CA ALA A 283 21.04 2.74 9.78
C ALA A 283 22.34 3.23 9.09
N HIS A 284 23.25 2.31 8.73
CA HIS A 284 24.47 2.63 7.99
C HIS A 284 24.16 3.31 6.64
N TRP A 285 23.23 2.76 5.86
CA TRP A 285 22.84 3.33 4.57
C TRP A 285 22.22 4.71 4.69
N ARG A 286 21.33 4.93 5.67
CA ARG A 286 20.77 6.27 5.94
C ARG A 286 21.85 7.29 6.34
N GLY A 287 22.88 6.85 7.08
CA GLY A 287 24.04 7.70 7.40
C GLY A 287 24.83 8.13 6.16
N LEU A 288 24.93 7.26 5.15
CA LEU A 288 25.59 7.61 3.87
C LEU A 288 24.78 8.62 3.04
N GLU A 289 23.43 8.52 3.04
CA GLU A 289 22.56 9.49 2.37
C GLU A 289 22.67 10.90 2.97
N ALA A 290 22.77 10.98 4.28
CA ALA A 290 22.91 12.27 5.00
C ALA A 290 24.24 12.99 4.68
N ILE A 291 25.25 12.26 4.18
CA ILE A 291 26.58 12.79 3.83
C ILE A 291 26.67 13.12 2.32
N ALA A 292 25.78 12.55 1.49
CA ALA A 292 25.77 12.85 0.06
C ALA A 292 25.36 14.31 -0.18
N PRO A 293 26.13 15.13 -0.94
CA PRO A 293 25.70 16.48 -1.25
C PRO A 293 24.36 16.43 -2.00
N ALA A 294 23.46 17.32 -1.63
CA ALA A 294 22.20 17.50 -2.34
C ALA A 294 22.48 17.64 -3.85
N PRO A 295 21.68 17.06 -4.75
CA PRO A 295 21.86 17.23 -6.17
C PRO A 295 21.91 18.73 -6.46
N GLU A 296 23.02 19.19 -7.04
CA GLU A 296 23.15 20.57 -7.47
C GLU A 296 21.94 20.88 -8.37
N GLN A 297 21.10 21.77 -7.92
CA GLN A 297 20.05 22.34 -8.76
C GLN A 297 20.77 22.94 -9.96
N PRO A 298 20.34 22.67 -11.22
CA PRO A 298 20.95 23.30 -12.38
C PRO A 298 20.93 24.80 -12.16
N GLY A 299 22.12 25.36 -12.01
CA GLY A 299 22.35 26.74 -11.61
C GLY A 299 21.54 27.68 -12.50
N VAL A 300 20.70 28.48 -11.87
CA VAL A 300 20.26 29.73 -12.48
C VAL A 300 21.52 30.50 -12.84
N PRO A 301 21.76 30.86 -14.12
CA PRO A 301 22.99 31.57 -14.49
C PRO A 301 23.07 32.85 -13.67
N GLY A 302 24.13 32.91 -12.87
CA GLY A 302 24.41 33.98 -11.94
C GLY A 302 24.42 35.34 -12.65
N GLN A 303 23.80 36.29 -11.98
CA GLN A 303 24.03 37.70 -12.24
C GLN A 303 25.49 38.02 -11.96
N SER A 304 26.29 38.07 -13.00
CA SER A 304 27.61 38.68 -12.98
C SER A 304 27.44 40.18 -13.09
N SER A 305 27.99 40.89 -12.13
CA SER A 305 28.09 42.34 -12.04
C SER A 305 28.68 42.99 -13.30
N ALA A 306 28.00 43.98 -13.73
CA ALA A 306 28.25 45.04 -14.67
C ALA A 306 29.69 45.28 -15.20
N ASP A 307 29.79 45.30 -16.53
CA ASP A 307 30.57 46.33 -17.21
C ASP A 307 29.87 46.73 -18.55
N PRO A 308 29.75 48.00 -18.95
CA PRO A 308 28.86 48.42 -20.02
C PRO A 308 29.59 48.48 -21.34
N SER A 309 29.14 47.72 -22.37
CA SER A 309 29.47 47.99 -23.80
C SER A 309 28.77 47.01 -24.72
N PRO A 310 28.60 47.28 -26.00
CA PRO A 310 27.72 48.24 -26.66
C PRO A 310 26.51 47.55 -27.35
N GLU A 311 25.58 48.37 -27.80
CA GLU A 311 24.28 47.97 -28.41
C GLU A 311 24.36 46.85 -29.47
N PRO A 312 23.46 45.86 -29.44
CA PRO A 312 23.32 44.87 -30.50
C PRO A 312 22.39 45.38 -31.62
N ARG A 313 22.93 45.36 -32.84
CA ARG A 313 22.20 45.61 -34.09
C ARG A 313 20.97 44.72 -34.22
N ARG A 314 19.81 45.33 -34.44
CA ARG A 314 18.51 44.69 -34.69
C ARG A 314 18.56 43.79 -35.91
N ARG A 315 18.31 42.48 -35.75
CA ARG A 315 18.01 41.56 -36.86
C ARG A 315 16.52 41.66 -37.24
N PRO A 316 16.16 41.60 -38.56
CA PRO A 316 14.78 41.76 -38.99
C PRO A 316 13.91 40.54 -38.66
N ARG A 317 12.73 40.82 -38.14
CA ARG A 317 11.68 39.82 -37.83
C ARG A 317 11.20 39.16 -39.14
N ARG A 318 11.36 37.80 -39.21
CA ARG A 318 10.76 36.96 -40.26
C ARG A 318 9.23 37.01 -40.10
N ARG A 319 8.52 37.55 -41.13
CA ARG A 319 7.08 37.60 -41.28
C ARG A 319 6.49 36.17 -41.26
N ARG A 320 5.67 35.84 -40.26
CA ARG A 320 4.81 34.67 -40.24
C ARG A 320 3.75 34.81 -41.32
N ARG A 321 3.75 33.93 -42.33
CA ARG A 321 2.70 33.81 -43.36
C ARG A 321 1.38 33.44 -42.68
N ARG A 322 0.35 34.33 -42.74
CA ARG A 322 -1.01 34.02 -42.38
C ARG A 322 -1.57 32.94 -43.33
N ARG A 323 -2.03 31.81 -42.78
CA ARG A 323 -2.87 30.85 -43.50
C ARG A 323 -4.23 31.48 -43.83
N ARG A 324 -4.64 31.38 -45.14
CA ARG A 324 -5.94 31.76 -45.62
C ARG A 324 -7.04 30.85 -45.01
N PRO A 325 -8.21 31.34 -44.66
CA PRO A 325 -9.37 30.52 -44.26
C PRO A 325 -9.94 29.76 -45.47
N PRO A 326 -10.57 28.61 -45.24
CA PRO A 326 -11.23 27.85 -46.30
C PRO A 326 -12.49 28.54 -46.84
N PRO A 327 -12.90 28.26 -48.11
CA PRO A 327 -14.07 28.87 -48.71
C PRO A 327 -15.38 28.30 -48.12
N PRO A 328 -16.49 29.07 -48.18
CA PRO A 328 -17.80 28.62 -47.67
C PRO A 328 -18.42 27.53 -48.57
N PRO A 329 -19.31 26.66 -47.99
CA PRO A 329 -19.98 25.62 -48.76
C PRO A 329 -20.97 26.17 -49.74
N ALA A 330 -21.09 25.53 -50.91
CA ALA A 330 -22.03 25.89 -51.99
C ALA A 330 -23.49 25.63 -51.54
N ALA A 331 -24.39 26.55 -51.95
CA ALA A 331 -25.80 26.46 -51.72
C ALA A 331 -26.44 25.32 -52.57
N PRO A 332 -27.53 24.69 -52.09
CA PRO A 332 -28.25 23.69 -52.87
C PRO A 332 -29.00 24.30 -54.03
N VAL A 333 -28.87 23.68 -55.20
CA VAL A 333 -29.66 23.98 -56.39
C VAL A 333 -31.00 23.27 -56.22
N VAL A 334 -32.07 24.03 -56.51
CA VAL A 334 -33.47 23.63 -56.56
C VAL A 334 -33.70 22.54 -57.59
#